data_ddf5579cf219f187cea236dab2c5732e
#
_entry.id   ddf5579cf219f187cea236dab2c5732e
#
_cell.length_a   1.000
_cell.length_b   1.000
_cell.length_c   1.000
_cell.angle_alpha   90.00
_cell.angle_beta   90.00
_cell.angle_gamma   90.00
#
_symmetry.space_group_name_H-M   'P 1'
#
loop_
_entity.id
_entity.type
_entity.pdbx_description
1 polymer ?
#
loop_
_entity_poly.entity_id
_entity_poly.type
_entity_poly.pdbx_seq_one_letter_code
_entity_poly.pdbx_strand_id
1 'polypeptide(L)'
;MFRNRHIITAVEIGTSKICVLIGEANQQGHISVLAHGETPVESGVVCKGEIIDMDRVTRCLDEAIEKAEYAADVDIDSNNLYISVTGSHIRSMKGSGHVIISGEGRRISQEHMVEALRNATMVPIPPECVILNSVDGNFLIDGLRRIADPEGQIADKLEAFAHIIYGNRNCIENFQAPLRELGYDGSIPVFSAIAAASGVLTDDELKNGVLMIDMGTGTSEYMLFHDSGAQASGILAVGTDHIANDISVGLDLNISLCRKMLVDNTPHSKKEHGLAFIEIEGNIGSRKIPTVSVEKIVDLRLRELFGLILSQLQATRMLPFIDRGIVITGGGALLPQVREIAGSVFETPVRIGNPLDLSGSVTNLKSPRYGMVFGLLKHADRDRQIRKSGPEGPSGAIIKNIDRKLISASRDTMRWLKNAIKF
;
A
#
# COMPACT_ATOMS: atom_id res chain seq x y z
N MET A 1 -34.99 14.43 -4.66
CA MET A 1 -33.73 14.71 -5.40
C MET A 1 -32.72 13.67 -4.93
N PHE A 2 -32.60 12.53 -5.60
CA PHE A 2 -31.70 11.46 -5.24
C PHE A 2 -30.28 11.97 -5.52
N ARG A 3 -29.51 12.33 -4.47
CA ARG A 3 -28.05 12.51 -4.61
C ARG A 3 -27.50 11.16 -5.03
N ASN A 4 -26.88 11.09 -6.20
CA ASN A 4 -26.09 9.94 -6.62
C ASN A 4 -24.93 9.81 -5.60
N ARG A 5 -25.16 9.10 -4.50
CA ARG A 5 -24.12 8.76 -3.53
C ARG A 5 -23.16 7.81 -4.22
N HIS A 6 -21.88 8.13 -4.18
CA HIS A 6 -20.87 7.23 -4.69
C HIS A 6 -20.17 6.54 -3.51
N ILE A 7 -20.64 5.34 -3.24
CA ILE A 7 -20.11 4.49 -2.18
C ILE A 7 -18.89 3.73 -2.71
N ILE A 8 -17.83 3.71 -1.92
CA ILE A 8 -16.59 2.98 -2.18
C ILE A 8 -16.31 2.14 -0.95
N THR A 9 -15.87 0.91 -1.16
CA THR A 9 -15.45 0.01 -0.09
C THR A 9 -13.97 -0.30 -0.21
N ALA A 10 -13.25 -0.16 0.89
CA ALA A 10 -11.83 -0.51 1.01
C ALA A 10 -11.66 -1.67 1.99
N VAL A 11 -10.93 -2.71 1.57
CA VAL A 11 -10.66 -3.92 2.35
C VAL A 11 -9.17 -4.09 2.56
N GLU A 12 -8.78 -4.23 3.82
CA GLU A 12 -7.42 -4.60 4.25
C GLU A 12 -7.45 -6.00 4.86
N ILE A 13 -6.68 -6.93 4.30
CA ILE A 13 -6.39 -8.22 4.94
C ILE A 13 -4.96 -8.15 5.49
N GLY A 14 -4.85 -7.87 6.79
CA GLY A 14 -3.58 -7.74 7.49
C GLY A 14 -3.23 -8.95 8.36
N THR A 15 -1.99 -9.01 8.84
CA THR A 15 -1.52 -10.10 9.72
C THR A 15 -2.18 -10.07 11.10
N SER A 16 -2.57 -8.90 11.61
CA SER A 16 -3.16 -8.75 12.95
C SER A 16 -4.64 -8.41 12.95
N LYS A 17 -5.16 -7.93 11.81
CA LYS A 17 -6.57 -7.51 11.67
C LYS A 17 -7.01 -7.58 10.21
N ILE A 18 -8.30 -7.74 10.01
CA ILE A 18 -9.00 -7.40 8.77
C ILE A 18 -9.80 -6.13 9.04
N CYS A 19 -9.72 -5.16 8.13
CA CYS A 19 -10.40 -3.87 8.28
C CYS A 19 -11.16 -3.54 6.99
N VAL A 20 -12.41 -3.15 7.11
CA VAL A 20 -13.30 -2.74 6.03
C VAL A 20 -13.73 -1.30 6.30
N LEU A 21 -13.50 -0.40 5.36
CA LEU A 21 -14.01 0.97 5.39
C LEU A 21 -15.03 1.16 4.28
N ILE A 22 -16.16 1.78 4.62
CA ILE A 22 -17.14 2.27 3.66
C ILE A 22 -17.08 3.78 3.65
N GLY A 23 -16.83 4.36 2.48
CA GLY A 23 -16.73 5.80 2.28
C GLY A 23 -17.67 6.30 1.18
N GLU A 24 -18.12 7.56 1.32
CA GLU A 24 -18.85 8.29 0.29
C GLU A 24 -17.96 9.37 -0.32
N ALA A 25 -17.74 9.30 -1.63
CA ALA A 25 -16.99 10.31 -2.35
C ALA A 25 -17.94 11.33 -3.00
N ASN A 26 -17.66 12.62 -2.82
CA ASN A 26 -18.38 13.68 -3.50
C ASN A 26 -17.78 13.98 -4.89
N GLN A 27 -18.36 14.94 -5.60
CA GLN A 27 -17.88 15.31 -6.95
C GLN A 27 -16.52 16.03 -6.93
N GLN A 28 -16.11 16.57 -5.80
CA GLN A 28 -14.84 17.30 -5.61
C GLN A 28 -13.70 16.41 -5.13
N GLY A 29 -13.94 15.09 -4.99
CA GLY A 29 -12.93 14.13 -4.50
C GLY A 29 -12.77 14.10 -2.98
N HIS A 30 -13.66 14.76 -2.24
CA HIS A 30 -13.65 14.67 -0.79
C HIS A 30 -14.37 13.40 -0.33
N ILE A 31 -13.72 12.63 0.56
CA ILE A 31 -14.22 11.35 1.05
C ILE A 31 -14.67 11.49 2.49
N SER A 32 -15.93 11.13 2.74
CA SER A 32 -16.48 10.95 4.09
C SER A 32 -16.55 9.48 4.44
N VAL A 33 -15.89 9.06 5.50
CA VAL A 33 -16.02 7.69 6.01
C VAL A 33 -17.35 7.56 6.72
N LEU A 34 -18.17 6.65 6.21
CA LEU A 34 -19.51 6.36 6.74
C LEU A 34 -19.43 5.36 7.89
N ALA A 35 -18.68 4.28 7.69
CA ALA A 35 -18.53 3.23 8.67
C ALA A 35 -17.19 2.50 8.55
N HIS A 36 -16.86 1.76 9.61
CA HIS A 36 -15.76 0.83 9.59
C HIS A 36 -16.14 -0.47 10.32
N GLY A 37 -15.66 -1.61 9.79
CA GLY A 37 -15.67 -2.90 10.44
C GLY A 37 -14.25 -3.39 10.65
N GLU A 38 -13.94 -3.92 11.82
CA GLU A 38 -12.63 -4.50 12.13
C GLU A 38 -12.81 -5.82 12.88
N THR A 39 -12.03 -6.82 12.46
CA THR A 39 -11.97 -8.13 13.13
C THR A 39 -10.50 -8.50 13.34
N PRO A 40 -10.10 -8.89 14.55
CA PRO A 40 -8.75 -9.34 14.81
C PRO A 40 -8.47 -10.66 14.09
N VAL A 41 -7.23 -10.80 13.60
CA VAL A 41 -6.74 -12.02 12.95
C VAL A 41 -5.84 -12.77 13.92
N GLU A 42 -6.10 -14.06 14.09
CA GLU A 42 -5.27 -14.93 14.92
C GLU A 42 -3.87 -15.13 14.31
N SER A 43 -2.90 -15.35 15.18
CA SER A 43 -1.53 -15.63 14.74
C SER A 43 -1.46 -16.89 13.87
N GLY A 44 -0.74 -16.79 12.75
CA GLY A 44 -0.56 -17.90 11.80
C GLY A 44 -1.59 -17.97 10.69
N VAL A 45 -2.68 -17.19 10.76
CA VAL A 45 -3.72 -17.14 9.71
C VAL A 45 -3.23 -16.35 8.50
N VAL A 46 -2.59 -15.20 8.74
CA VAL A 46 -1.88 -14.41 7.72
C VAL A 46 -0.45 -14.22 8.19
N CYS A 47 0.53 -14.63 7.40
CA CYS A 47 1.95 -14.56 7.73
C CYS A 47 2.74 -13.85 6.63
N LYS A 48 3.50 -12.81 6.98
CA LYS A 48 4.43 -12.12 6.06
C LYS A 48 3.77 -11.68 4.73
N GLY A 49 2.50 -11.28 4.78
CA GLY A 49 1.74 -10.90 3.60
C GLY A 49 1.23 -12.08 2.76
N GLU A 50 1.12 -13.26 3.31
CA GLU A 50 0.54 -14.44 2.67
C GLU A 50 -0.60 -15.01 3.52
N ILE A 51 -1.72 -15.37 2.89
CA ILE A 51 -2.85 -16.04 3.54
C ILE A 51 -2.51 -17.51 3.69
N ILE A 52 -2.45 -17.98 4.93
CA ILE A 52 -2.12 -19.38 5.26
C ILE A 52 -3.39 -20.20 5.51
N ASP A 53 -4.40 -19.60 6.13
CA ASP A 53 -5.67 -20.24 6.45
C ASP A 53 -6.82 -19.46 5.81
N MET A 54 -7.27 -19.94 4.64
CA MET A 54 -8.28 -19.27 3.83
C MET A 54 -9.64 -19.21 4.54
N ASP A 55 -10.06 -20.32 5.16
CA ASP A 55 -11.36 -20.42 5.83
C ASP A 55 -11.47 -19.45 7.01
N ARG A 56 -10.38 -19.26 7.76
CA ARG A 56 -10.37 -18.29 8.86
C ARG A 56 -10.35 -16.87 8.36
N VAL A 57 -9.60 -16.57 7.28
CA VAL A 57 -9.63 -15.24 6.67
C VAL A 57 -11.02 -14.92 6.15
N THR A 58 -11.69 -15.86 5.45
CA THR A 58 -13.06 -15.65 4.94
C THR A 58 -14.02 -15.33 6.08
N ARG A 59 -13.98 -16.08 7.20
CA ARG A 59 -14.85 -15.78 8.36
C ARG A 59 -14.57 -14.42 8.99
N CYS A 60 -13.28 -14.08 9.22
CA CYS A 60 -12.92 -12.77 9.78
C CYS A 60 -13.31 -11.63 8.85
N LEU A 61 -13.23 -11.84 7.54
CA LEU A 61 -13.63 -10.87 6.54
C LEU A 61 -15.14 -10.67 6.51
N ASP A 62 -15.92 -11.75 6.56
CA ASP A 62 -17.38 -11.72 6.65
C ASP A 62 -17.84 -10.90 7.86
N GLU A 63 -17.30 -11.20 9.05
CA GLU A 63 -17.60 -10.45 10.27
C GLU A 63 -17.23 -8.94 10.14
N ALA A 64 -16.13 -8.62 9.47
CA ALA A 64 -15.72 -7.22 9.29
C ALA A 64 -16.64 -6.50 8.30
N ILE A 65 -17.06 -7.19 7.24
CA ILE A 65 -18.04 -6.69 6.26
C ILE A 65 -19.39 -6.44 6.93
N GLU A 66 -19.95 -7.43 7.63
CA GLU A 66 -21.23 -7.30 8.35
C GLU A 66 -21.23 -6.10 9.31
N LYS A 67 -20.15 -5.90 10.08
CA LYS A 67 -19.99 -4.75 10.97
C LYS A 67 -20.02 -3.42 10.23
N ALA A 68 -19.34 -3.35 9.07
CA ALA A 68 -19.27 -2.14 8.28
C ALA A 68 -20.61 -1.82 7.60
N GLU A 69 -21.27 -2.80 7.01
CA GLU A 69 -22.60 -2.65 6.35
C GLU A 69 -23.67 -2.26 7.36
N TYR A 70 -23.71 -2.93 8.52
CA TYR A 70 -24.65 -2.60 9.59
C TYR A 70 -24.47 -1.16 10.10
N ALA A 71 -23.22 -0.71 10.26
CA ALA A 71 -22.94 0.65 10.75
C ALA A 71 -23.18 1.74 9.69
N ALA A 72 -23.06 1.41 8.40
CA ALA A 72 -23.29 2.35 7.29
C ALA A 72 -24.76 2.38 6.82
N ASP A 73 -25.54 1.36 7.14
CA ASP A 73 -26.87 1.10 6.56
C ASP A 73 -26.82 1.09 5.02
N VAL A 74 -25.83 0.38 4.46
CA VAL A 74 -25.55 0.29 3.01
C VAL A 74 -24.98 -1.08 2.66
N ASP A 75 -25.47 -1.67 1.57
CA ASP A 75 -24.89 -2.88 0.98
C ASP A 75 -23.63 -2.53 0.16
N ILE A 76 -22.63 -3.39 0.20
CA ILE A 76 -21.37 -3.22 -0.54
C ILE A 76 -21.57 -3.55 -2.03
N ASP A 77 -21.17 -2.62 -2.91
CA ASP A 77 -21.13 -2.85 -4.35
C ASP A 77 -19.79 -3.45 -4.76
N SER A 78 -19.81 -4.68 -5.27
CA SER A 78 -18.61 -5.40 -5.74
C SER A 78 -17.79 -4.64 -6.79
N ASN A 79 -18.42 -3.77 -7.60
CA ASN A 79 -17.74 -3.01 -8.65
C ASN A 79 -16.95 -1.80 -8.11
N ASN A 80 -17.22 -1.41 -6.87
CA ASN A 80 -16.57 -0.31 -6.15
C ASN A 80 -15.81 -0.79 -4.91
N LEU A 81 -15.43 -2.07 -4.88
CA LEU A 81 -14.69 -2.69 -3.80
C LEU A 81 -13.21 -2.81 -4.18
N TYR A 82 -12.35 -2.22 -3.36
CA TYR A 82 -10.90 -2.25 -3.53
C TYR A 82 -10.27 -3.03 -2.39
N ILE A 83 -9.30 -3.87 -2.72
CA ILE A 83 -8.57 -4.69 -1.75
C ILE A 83 -7.07 -4.41 -1.81
N SER A 84 -6.45 -4.22 -0.64
CA SER A 84 -4.99 -4.09 -0.56
C SER A 84 -4.32 -5.45 -0.74
N VAL A 85 -3.23 -5.47 -1.51
CA VAL A 85 -2.39 -6.66 -1.71
C VAL A 85 -0.96 -6.34 -1.29
N THR A 86 -0.37 -7.24 -0.53
CA THR A 86 1.01 -7.17 -0.04
C THR A 86 1.70 -8.53 -0.19
N GLY A 87 2.98 -8.61 0.17
CA GLY A 87 3.71 -9.87 0.25
C GLY A 87 5.00 -9.89 -0.57
N SER A 88 5.89 -10.80 -0.19
CA SER A 88 7.23 -10.91 -0.76
C SER A 88 7.28 -11.27 -2.26
N HIS A 89 6.15 -11.66 -2.84
CA HIS A 89 6.02 -11.95 -4.27
C HIS A 89 5.91 -10.70 -5.15
N ILE A 90 5.65 -9.52 -4.55
CA ILE A 90 5.53 -8.26 -5.30
C ILE A 90 6.92 -7.72 -5.60
N ARG A 91 7.09 -7.27 -6.82
CA ARG A 91 8.29 -6.66 -7.37
C ARG A 91 7.95 -5.39 -8.10
N SER A 92 8.95 -4.57 -8.36
CA SER A 92 8.79 -3.39 -9.20
C SER A 92 9.90 -3.24 -10.21
N MET A 93 9.62 -2.51 -11.28
CA MET A 93 10.59 -2.15 -12.30
C MET A 93 10.22 -0.81 -12.94
N LYS A 94 11.19 -0.16 -13.55
CA LYS A 94 10.97 1.05 -14.34
C LYS A 94 10.68 0.65 -15.79
N GLY A 95 9.61 1.22 -16.33
CA GLY A 95 9.30 1.16 -17.75
C GLY A 95 9.57 2.51 -18.42
N SER A 96 9.93 2.47 -19.69
CA SER A 96 10.03 3.66 -20.53
C SER A 96 9.43 3.39 -21.89
N GLY A 97 8.70 4.37 -22.41
CA GLY A 97 8.10 4.30 -23.73
C GLY A 97 8.26 5.63 -24.45
N HIS A 98 8.23 5.61 -25.77
CA HIS A 98 8.34 6.84 -26.55
C HIS A 98 7.40 6.81 -27.75
N VAL A 99 7.10 8.00 -28.24
CA VAL A 99 6.34 8.26 -29.46
C VAL A 99 7.05 9.34 -30.26
N ILE A 100 7.10 9.17 -31.57
CA ILE A 100 7.59 10.20 -32.50
C ILE A 100 6.41 11.09 -32.87
N ILE A 101 6.58 12.40 -32.68
CA ILE A 101 5.55 13.38 -33.00
C ILE A 101 5.68 13.75 -34.46
N SER A 102 4.66 13.42 -35.24
CA SER A 102 4.61 13.71 -36.69
C SER A 102 3.42 14.62 -37.01
N GLY A 103 3.50 15.32 -38.15
CA GLY A 103 2.44 16.20 -38.63
C GLY A 103 2.79 17.69 -38.60
N GLU A 104 1.85 18.52 -39.06
CA GLU A 104 2.03 19.98 -39.10
C GLU A 104 2.14 20.55 -37.67
N GLY A 105 3.24 21.30 -37.44
CA GLY A 105 3.53 21.96 -36.17
C GLY A 105 4.04 21.06 -35.06
N ARG A 106 4.14 19.74 -35.24
CA ARG A 106 4.71 18.77 -34.29
C ARG A 106 4.29 19.04 -32.83
N ARG A 107 3.01 19.31 -32.60
CA ARG A 107 2.46 19.55 -31.25
C ARG A 107 2.14 18.25 -30.57
N ILE A 108 2.53 18.15 -29.32
CA ILE A 108 2.17 17.03 -28.45
C ILE A 108 0.67 17.12 -28.14
N SER A 109 -0.06 16.04 -28.41
CA SER A 109 -1.46 15.87 -28.07
C SER A 109 -1.63 14.91 -26.88
N GLN A 110 -2.82 14.86 -26.30
CA GLN A 110 -3.16 13.86 -25.29
C GLN A 110 -3.00 12.41 -25.80
N GLU A 111 -3.30 12.16 -27.08
CA GLU A 111 -3.12 10.83 -27.69
C GLU A 111 -1.64 10.39 -27.66
N HIS A 112 -0.72 11.31 -27.98
CA HIS A 112 0.72 11.06 -27.89
C HIS A 112 1.16 10.73 -26.46
N MET A 113 0.62 11.43 -25.46
CA MET A 113 0.92 11.18 -24.05
C MET A 113 0.42 9.79 -23.63
N VAL A 114 -0.83 9.44 -23.97
CA VAL A 114 -1.42 8.13 -23.69
C VAL A 114 -0.63 7.01 -24.37
N GLU A 115 -0.25 7.19 -25.62
CA GLU A 115 0.54 6.20 -26.35
C GLU A 115 1.94 6.02 -25.76
N ALA A 116 2.63 7.08 -25.40
CA ALA A 116 3.94 7.02 -24.75
C ALA A 116 3.86 6.30 -23.39
N LEU A 117 2.86 6.60 -22.55
CA LEU A 117 2.63 5.91 -21.29
C LEU A 117 2.27 4.44 -21.49
N ARG A 118 1.44 4.12 -22.48
CA ARG A 118 1.12 2.75 -22.84
C ARG A 118 2.39 1.98 -23.24
N ASN A 119 3.24 2.57 -24.07
CA ASN A 119 4.51 1.97 -24.46
C ASN A 119 5.43 1.78 -23.24
N ALA A 120 5.42 2.71 -22.27
CA ALA A 120 6.18 2.58 -21.03
C ALA A 120 5.72 1.41 -20.15
N THR A 121 4.45 1.00 -20.24
CA THR A 121 3.93 -0.16 -19.48
C THR A 121 4.12 -1.51 -20.18
N MET A 122 4.55 -1.52 -21.47
CA MET A 122 4.83 -2.74 -22.22
C MET A 122 6.20 -3.31 -21.86
N VAL A 123 6.34 -3.81 -20.63
CA VAL A 123 7.59 -4.39 -20.12
C VAL A 123 7.47 -5.91 -20.03
N PRO A 124 8.58 -6.64 -20.25
CA PRO A 124 8.58 -8.09 -20.04
C PRO A 124 8.54 -8.40 -18.55
N ILE A 125 7.45 -9.01 -18.08
CA ILE A 125 7.32 -9.58 -16.74
C ILE A 125 7.30 -11.11 -16.83
N PRO A 126 7.67 -11.83 -15.75
CA PRO A 126 7.56 -13.29 -15.72
C PRO A 126 6.15 -13.77 -16.04
N PRO A 127 5.97 -14.89 -16.75
CA PRO A 127 4.65 -15.37 -17.21
C PRO A 127 3.68 -15.73 -16.09
N GLU A 128 4.21 -16.08 -14.92
CA GLU A 128 3.44 -16.33 -13.68
C GLU A 128 3.00 -15.04 -12.95
N CYS A 129 3.49 -13.88 -13.40
CA CYS A 129 3.19 -12.58 -12.80
C CYS A 129 2.12 -11.82 -13.61
N VAL A 130 1.50 -10.85 -12.93
CA VAL A 130 0.60 -9.85 -13.52
C VAL A 130 0.99 -8.47 -13.02
N ILE A 131 0.74 -7.44 -13.82
CA ILE A 131 0.88 -6.05 -13.38
C ILE A 131 -0.24 -5.77 -12.41
N LEU A 132 0.13 -5.34 -11.20
CA LEU A 132 -0.82 -4.96 -10.15
C LEU A 132 -1.16 -3.48 -10.25
N ASN A 133 -0.15 -2.63 -10.37
CA ASN A 133 -0.31 -1.19 -10.52
C ASN A 133 0.78 -0.60 -11.43
N SER A 134 0.49 0.58 -11.99
CA SER A 134 1.46 1.44 -12.66
C SER A 134 1.33 2.85 -12.10
N VAL A 135 2.45 3.46 -11.73
CA VAL A 135 2.50 4.87 -11.31
C VAL A 135 3.24 5.65 -12.38
N ASP A 136 2.53 6.55 -13.04
CA ASP A 136 3.10 7.35 -14.11
C ASP A 136 4.14 8.33 -13.57
N GLY A 137 5.23 8.50 -14.31
CA GLY A 137 6.25 9.49 -14.06
C GLY A 137 6.09 10.70 -14.99
N ASN A 138 7.04 11.63 -14.90
CA ASN A 138 7.09 12.77 -15.80
C ASN A 138 7.47 12.36 -17.23
N PHE A 139 7.10 13.21 -18.19
CA PHE A 139 7.51 13.10 -19.58
C PHE A 139 8.88 13.74 -19.82
N LEU A 140 9.57 13.27 -20.84
CA LEU A 140 10.83 13.84 -21.33
C LEU A 140 10.65 14.23 -22.81
N ILE A 141 10.82 15.50 -23.10
CA ILE A 141 10.71 16.07 -24.44
C ILE A 141 12.09 16.11 -25.08
N ASP A 142 12.23 15.49 -26.26
CA ASP A 142 13.45 15.46 -27.11
C ASP A 142 14.71 15.04 -26.34
N GLY A 143 14.56 14.23 -25.26
CA GLY A 143 15.67 13.80 -24.42
C GLY A 143 16.27 14.89 -23.52
N LEU A 144 15.69 16.09 -23.47
CA LEU A 144 16.29 17.27 -22.83
C LEU A 144 15.51 17.79 -21.63
N ARG A 145 14.18 17.86 -21.72
CA ARG A 145 13.37 18.56 -20.74
C ARG A 145 12.31 17.65 -20.10
N ARG A 146 12.39 17.48 -18.79
CA ARG A 146 11.36 16.81 -18.00
C ARG A 146 10.21 17.78 -17.70
N ILE A 147 8.97 17.29 -17.84
CA ILE A 147 7.76 18.06 -17.60
C ILE A 147 6.61 17.11 -17.22
N ALA A 148 5.74 17.55 -16.31
CA ALA A 148 4.58 16.78 -15.89
C ALA A 148 3.46 16.79 -16.95
N ASP A 149 3.24 17.94 -17.60
CA ASP A 149 2.24 18.10 -18.64
C ASP A 149 2.86 18.72 -19.90
N PRO A 150 3.17 17.92 -20.94
CA PRO A 150 3.77 18.37 -22.18
C PRO A 150 2.74 18.79 -23.24
N GLU A 151 1.43 18.74 -22.97
CA GLU A 151 0.39 19.02 -23.95
C GLU A 151 0.58 20.38 -24.64
N GLY A 152 0.39 20.42 -25.96
CA GLY A 152 0.51 21.63 -26.80
C GLY A 152 1.94 22.06 -27.09
N GLN A 153 2.98 21.49 -26.51
CA GLN A 153 4.37 21.83 -26.80
C GLN A 153 4.83 21.22 -28.13
N ILE A 154 5.82 21.85 -28.74
CA ILE A 154 6.43 21.38 -30.00
C ILE A 154 7.58 20.44 -29.64
N ALA A 155 7.62 19.27 -30.27
CA ALA A 155 8.66 18.26 -30.07
C ALA A 155 8.75 17.32 -31.26
N ASP A 156 9.90 16.67 -31.42
CA ASP A 156 10.10 15.56 -32.36
C ASP A 156 9.82 14.23 -31.66
N LYS A 157 10.11 14.12 -30.37
CA LYS A 157 9.99 12.87 -29.58
C LYS A 157 9.44 13.17 -28.19
N LEU A 158 8.46 12.38 -27.77
CA LEU A 158 7.97 12.36 -26.41
C LEU A 158 8.33 11.01 -25.77
N GLU A 159 9.01 11.03 -24.62
CA GLU A 159 9.25 9.85 -23.80
C GLU A 159 8.41 9.91 -22.52
N ALA A 160 7.85 8.79 -22.11
CA ALA A 160 7.16 8.62 -20.85
C ALA A 160 7.88 7.58 -19.99
N PHE A 161 7.77 7.72 -18.68
CA PHE A 161 8.30 6.79 -17.70
C PHE A 161 7.17 6.30 -16.81
N ALA A 162 7.26 5.02 -16.39
CA ALA A 162 6.32 4.44 -15.44
C ALA A 162 7.06 3.58 -14.41
N HIS A 163 6.60 3.61 -13.18
CA HIS A 163 7.00 2.67 -12.14
C HIS A 163 5.96 1.56 -12.10
N ILE A 164 6.36 0.36 -12.54
CA ILE A 164 5.45 -0.78 -12.71
C ILE A 164 5.62 -1.72 -11.54
N ILE A 165 4.52 -2.04 -10.89
CA ILE A 165 4.44 -2.97 -9.78
C ILE A 165 3.72 -4.21 -10.26
N TYR A 166 4.35 -5.36 -10.11
CA TYR A 166 3.84 -6.65 -10.54
C TYR A 166 4.05 -7.71 -9.47
N GLY A 167 3.25 -8.76 -9.49
CA GLY A 167 3.35 -9.82 -8.52
C GLY A 167 2.86 -11.15 -9.07
N ASN A 168 3.11 -12.22 -8.32
CA ASN A 168 2.62 -13.54 -8.68
C ASN A 168 1.09 -13.56 -8.73
N ARG A 169 0.53 -14.04 -9.84
CA ARG A 169 -0.92 -14.08 -10.09
C ARG A 169 -1.67 -14.82 -9.00
N ASN A 170 -1.23 -16.01 -8.64
CA ASN A 170 -1.93 -16.84 -7.66
C ASN A 170 -1.92 -16.21 -6.27
N CYS A 171 -0.81 -15.55 -5.89
CA CYS A 171 -0.75 -14.83 -4.62
C CYS A 171 -1.73 -13.65 -4.58
N ILE A 172 -1.85 -12.90 -5.69
CA ILE A 172 -2.84 -11.81 -5.81
C ILE A 172 -4.26 -12.37 -5.76
N GLU A 173 -4.53 -13.45 -6.48
CA GLU A 173 -5.84 -14.10 -6.50
C GLU A 173 -6.23 -14.66 -5.13
N ASN A 174 -5.28 -15.09 -4.30
CA ASN A 174 -5.54 -15.53 -2.93
C ASN A 174 -6.11 -14.40 -2.04
N PHE A 175 -5.73 -13.14 -2.27
CA PHE A 175 -6.36 -12.00 -1.56
C PHE A 175 -7.80 -11.75 -2.01
N GLN A 176 -8.12 -12.03 -3.28
CA GLN A 176 -9.48 -11.85 -3.82
C GLN A 176 -10.39 -13.05 -3.57
N ALA A 177 -9.83 -14.24 -3.31
CA ALA A 177 -10.59 -15.48 -3.15
C ALA A 177 -11.62 -15.42 -2.01
N PRO A 178 -11.30 -14.94 -0.79
CA PRO A 178 -12.26 -14.80 0.29
C PRO A 178 -13.45 -13.89 -0.07
N LEU A 179 -13.19 -12.78 -0.78
CA LEU A 179 -14.24 -11.89 -1.25
C LEU A 179 -15.15 -12.56 -2.27
N ARG A 180 -14.59 -13.34 -3.20
CA ARG A 180 -15.39 -14.11 -4.17
C ARG A 180 -16.25 -15.17 -3.51
N GLU A 181 -15.73 -15.83 -2.48
CA GLU A 181 -16.48 -16.81 -1.70
C GLU A 181 -17.69 -16.18 -1.01
N LEU A 182 -17.57 -14.92 -0.57
CA LEU A 182 -18.66 -14.13 0.02
C LEU A 182 -19.57 -13.46 -1.04
N GLY A 183 -19.34 -13.69 -2.34
CA GLY A 183 -20.16 -13.16 -3.42
C GLY A 183 -19.69 -11.81 -4.02
N TYR A 184 -18.50 -11.32 -3.64
CA TYR A 184 -17.94 -10.06 -4.14
C TYR A 184 -16.92 -10.32 -5.27
N ASP A 185 -17.40 -10.60 -6.49
CA ASP A 185 -16.56 -11.00 -7.64
C ASP A 185 -15.77 -9.87 -8.30
N GLY A 186 -16.13 -8.62 -8.07
CA GLY A 186 -15.63 -7.44 -8.78
C GLY A 186 -14.45 -6.72 -8.10
N SER A 187 -13.88 -7.27 -7.03
CA SER A 187 -12.85 -6.59 -6.24
C SER A 187 -11.61 -6.20 -7.04
N ILE A 188 -11.11 -4.98 -6.81
CA ILE A 188 -9.96 -4.40 -7.50
C ILE A 188 -8.74 -4.45 -6.57
N PRO A 189 -7.69 -5.24 -6.91
CA PRO A 189 -6.49 -5.34 -6.09
C PRO A 189 -5.58 -4.12 -6.29
N VAL A 190 -5.04 -3.59 -5.18
CA VAL A 190 -4.12 -2.45 -5.17
C VAL A 190 -2.94 -2.76 -4.26
N PHE A 191 -1.73 -2.42 -4.68
CA PHE A 191 -0.55 -2.54 -3.84
C PHE A 191 -0.69 -1.68 -2.57
N SER A 192 -0.53 -2.30 -1.40
CA SER A 192 -0.71 -1.67 -0.08
C SER A 192 0.06 -0.36 0.08
N ALA A 193 1.31 -0.30 -0.40
CA ALA A 193 2.12 0.92 -0.27
C ALA A 193 1.62 2.08 -1.15
N ILE A 194 0.99 1.84 -2.31
CA ILE A 194 0.31 2.89 -3.10
C ILE A 194 -0.89 3.44 -2.32
N ALA A 195 -1.67 2.54 -1.75
CA ALA A 195 -2.79 2.92 -0.91
C ALA A 195 -2.32 3.74 0.29
N ALA A 196 -1.31 3.26 1.04
CA ALA A 196 -0.74 3.98 2.17
C ALA A 196 -0.26 5.38 1.78
N ALA A 197 0.50 5.51 0.68
CA ALA A 197 0.96 6.80 0.16
C ALA A 197 -0.21 7.76 -0.12
N SER A 198 -1.27 7.27 -0.77
CA SER A 198 -2.47 8.06 -1.06
C SER A 198 -3.18 8.56 0.22
N GLY A 199 -3.06 7.81 1.32
CA GLY A 199 -3.69 8.14 2.61
C GLY A 199 -2.93 9.16 3.43
N VAL A 200 -1.59 9.17 3.36
CA VAL A 200 -0.75 9.86 4.35
C VAL A 200 0.22 10.90 3.79
N LEU A 201 0.42 10.96 2.47
CA LEU A 201 1.32 11.92 1.83
C LEU A 201 0.58 13.14 1.31
N THR A 202 1.22 14.30 1.43
CA THR A 202 0.76 15.55 0.83
C THR A 202 1.27 15.69 -0.61
N ASP A 203 0.62 16.53 -1.41
CA ASP A 203 1.05 16.83 -2.78
C ASP A 203 2.45 17.46 -2.81
N ASP A 204 2.81 18.28 -1.81
CA ASP A 204 4.15 18.88 -1.70
C ASP A 204 5.23 17.82 -1.48
N GLU A 205 4.96 16.82 -0.64
CA GLU A 205 5.87 15.68 -0.42
C GLU A 205 6.03 14.82 -1.67
N LEU A 206 4.93 14.48 -2.34
CA LEU A 206 4.95 13.71 -3.58
C LEU A 206 5.77 14.41 -4.68
N LYS A 207 5.68 15.75 -4.76
CA LYS A 207 6.39 16.55 -5.75
C LYS A 207 7.86 16.72 -5.41
N ASN A 208 8.18 17.01 -4.16
CA ASN A 208 9.52 17.45 -3.78
C ASN A 208 10.42 16.35 -3.19
N GLY A 209 9.94 15.11 -3.18
CA GLY A 209 10.74 13.93 -2.80
C GLY A 209 10.52 13.47 -1.37
N VAL A 210 9.92 12.28 -1.19
CA VAL A 210 9.60 11.69 0.10
C VAL A 210 9.74 10.17 0.06
N LEU A 211 10.31 9.61 1.11
CA LEU A 211 10.27 8.16 1.36
C LEU A 211 9.11 7.85 2.31
N MET A 212 8.10 7.14 1.85
CA MET A 212 7.03 6.59 2.69
C MET A 212 7.37 5.16 3.08
N ILE A 213 7.19 4.83 4.37
CA ILE A 213 7.37 3.48 4.92
C ILE A 213 6.09 3.11 5.66
N ASP A 214 5.41 2.04 5.22
CA ASP A 214 4.29 1.44 5.92
C ASP A 214 4.78 0.24 6.72
N MET A 215 4.76 0.35 8.05
CA MET A 215 5.21 -0.69 8.97
C MET A 215 4.03 -1.49 9.50
N GLY A 216 3.76 -2.63 8.87
CA GLY A 216 2.75 -3.59 9.32
C GLY A 216 3.24 -4.54 10.41
N THR A 217 2.38 -5.52 10.74
CA THR A 217 2.73 -6.59 11.69
C THR A 217 3.62 -7.65 11.04
N GLY A 218 3.31 -8.06 9.81
CA GLY A 218 4.04 -9.12 9.09
C GLY A 218 5.05 -8.61 8.08
N THR A 219 4.79 -7.45 7.49
CA THR A 219 5.57 -6.83 6.41
C THR A 219 5.85 -5.36 6.69
N SER A 220 6.85 -4.84 6.01
CA SER A 220 7.07 -3.40 5.88
C SER A 220 7.27 -3.07 4.41
N GLU A 221 6.47 -2.15 3.89
CA GLU A 221 6.53 -1.68 2.52
C GLU A 221 7.10 -0.27 2.47
N TYR A 222 7.77 0.06 1.37
CA TYR A 222 8.20 1.43 1.15
C TYR A 222 7.97 1.88 -0.29
N MET A 223 7.73 3.17 -0.44
CA MET A 223 7.72 3.86 -1.73
C MET A 223 8.45 5.19 -1.64
N LEU A 224 9.28 5.45 -2.64
CA LEU A 224 9.96 6.72 -2.82
C LEU A 224 9.30 7.48 -3.97
N PHE A 225 8.87 8.69 -3.69
CA PHE A 225 8.29 9.61 -4.68
C PHE A 225 9.22 10.80 -4.89
N HIS A 226 9.25 11.31 -6.10
CA HIS A 226 9.91 12.56 -6.48
C HIS A 226 9.32 13.04 -7.80
N ASP A 227 9.15 14.34 -7.99
CA ASP A 227 8.48 14.93 -9.17
C ASP A 227 7.07 14.33 -9.41
N SER A 228 6.33 14.08 -8.34
CA SER A 228 4.98 13.47 -8.35
C SER A 228 4.91 12.04 -8.93
N GLY A 229 6.05 11.42 -9.24
CA GLY A 229 6.15 10.05 -9.75
C GLY A 229 6.86 9.11 -8.77
N ALA A 230 6.54 7.82 -8.81
CA ALA A 230 7.23 6.82 -8.02
C ALA A 230 8.61 6.53 -8.60
N GLN A 231 9.65 6.60 -7.78
CA GLN A 231 11.04 6.35 -8.16
C GLN A 231 11.51 4.95 -7.77
N ALA A 232 11.02 4.45 -6.64
CA ALA A 232 11.33 3.10 -6.15
C ALA A 232 10.20 2.60 -5.25
N SER A 233 10.06 1.30 -5.15
CA SER A 233 9.23 0.64 -4.15
C SER A 233 9.85 -0.69 -3.75
N GLY A 234 9.51 -1.17 -2.57
CA GLY A 234 9.95 -2.47 -2.11
C GLY A 234 9.15 -2.97 -0.91
N ILE A 235 9.35 -4.25 -0.61
CA ILE A 235 8.71 -4.95 0.50
C ILE A 235 9.79 -5.73 1.24
N LEU A 236 9.72 -5.64 2.55
CA LEU A 236 10.45 -6.50 3.47
C LEU A 236 9.44 -7.41 4.19
N ALA A 237 9.66 -8.71 4.18
CA ALA A 237 8.88 -9.68 4.97
C ALA A 237 9.28 -9.60 6.47
N VAL A 238 9.40 -8.39 6.98
CA VAL A 238 9.76 -8.02 8.36
C VAL A 238 8.78 -6.95 8.84
N GLY A 239 8.16 -7.19 9.97
CA GLY A 239 7.23 -6.26 10.61
C GLY A 239 7.35 -6.33 12.14
N THR A 240 6.39 -5.76 12.87
CA THR A 240 6.41 -5.70 14.33
C THR A 240 6.36 -7.08 14.99
N ASP A 241 5.88 -8.11 14.28
CA ASP A 241 5.87 -9.50 14.80
C ASP A 241 7.29 -10.07 14.99
N HIS A 242 8.26 -9.62 14.19
CA HIS A 242 9.66 -9.97 14.39
C HIS A 242 10.21 -9.33 15.67
N ILE A 243 9.80 -8.11 16.00
CA ILE A 243 10.15 -7.46 17.27
C ILE A 243 9.56 -8.24 18.45
N ALA A 244 8.28 -8.64 18.34
CA ALA A 244 7.64 -9.47 19.37
C ALA A 244 8.37 -10.81 19.56
N ASN A 245 8.80 -11.43 18.47
CA ASN A 245 9.57 -12.67 18.53
C ASN A 245 10.94 -12.47 19.19
N ASP A 246 11.66 -11.40 18.86
CA ASP A 246 12.95 -11.09 19.47
C ASP A 246 12.82 -10.84 20.97
N ILE A 247 11.77 -10.13 21.40
CA ILE A 247 11.47 -9.94 22.83
C ILE A 247 11.18 -11.29 23.48
N SER A 248 10.36 -12.14 22.83
CA SER A 248 10.02 -13.47 23.33
C SER A 248 11.26 -14.34 23.55
N VAL A 249 12.12 -14.41 22.56
CA VAL A 249 13.37 -15.20 22.63
C VAL A 249 14.39 -14.59 23.59
N GLY A 250 14.60 -13.26 23.49
CA GLY A 250 15.62 -12.57 24.28
C GLY A 250 15.32 -12.48 25.77
N LEU A 251 14.03 -12.48 26.15
CA LEU A 251 13.59 -12.35 27.53
C LEU A 251 12.88 -13.60 28.06
N ASP A 252 12.80 -14.67 27.25
CA ASP A 252 12.10 -15.91 27.58
C ASP A 252 10.65 -15.65 28.04
N LEU A 253 9.86 -15.03 27.14
CA LEU A 253 8.48 -14.62 27.38
C LEU A 253 7.52 -15.26 26.39
N ASN A 254 6.25 -15.37 26.78
CA ASN A 254 5.21 -15.81 25.86
C ASN A 254 5.03 -14.79 24.73
N ILE A 255 5.03 -15.26 23.48
CA ILE A 255 4.92 -14.42 22.28
C ILE A 255 3.64 -13.57 22.26
N SER A 256 2.51 -14.09 22.75
CA SER A 256 1.24 -13.36 22.80
C SER A 256 1.31 -12.19 23.78
N LEU A 257 2.07 -12.33 24.87
CA LEU A 257 2.34 -11.23 25.78
C LEU A 257 3.23 -10.18 25.11
N CYS A 258 4.30 -10.60 24.41
CA CYS A 258 5.20 -9.68 23.71
C CYS A 258 4.45 -8.86 22.64
N ARG A 259 3.53 -9.48 21.88
CA ARG A 259 2.66 -8.77 20.96
C ARG A 259 1.79 -7.71 21.64
N LYS A 260 1.17 -8.05 22.79
CA LYS A 260 0.40 -7.08 23.59
C LYS A 260 1.27 -5.91 24.06
N MET A 261 2.49 -6.20 24.54
CA MET A 261 3.44 -5.17 24.99
C MET A 261 3.75 -4.15 23.88
N LEU A 262 3.80 -4.57 22.62
CA LEU A 262 4.04 -3.66 21.50
C LEU A 262 2.79 -2.86 21.09
N VAL A 263 1.58 -3.41 21.27
CA VAL A 263 0.31 -2.75 20.94
C VAL A 263 -0.05 -1.70 21.99
N ASP A 264 0.10 -2.04 23.27
CA ASP A 264 -0.33 -1.19 24.39
C ASP A 264 0.66 -0.04 24.69
N ASN A 265 1.72 0.09 23.88
CA ASN A 265 2.72 1.18 23.98
C ASN A 265 3.34 1.39 25.35
N THR A 266 3.54 0.37 26.07
CA THR A 266 4.06 0.16 27.41
C THR A 266 3.03 -0.52 28.32
N PRO A 267 3.24 -1.76 28.69
CA PRO A 267 2.56 -2.33 29.83
C PRO A 267 2.91 -1.46 31.04
N HIS A 268 1.98 -1.32 31.94
CA HIS A 268 2.08 -0.54 33.17
C HIS A 268 3.49 -0.60 33.79
N SER A 269 4.37 0.29 33.38
CA SER A 269 5.72 0.34 33.94
C SER A 269 5.62 0.89 35.35
N LYS A 270 5.95 0.06 36.34
CA LYS A 270 6.14 0.48 37.71
C LYS A 270 7.55 1.04 37.88
N LYS A 271 7.71 2.06 38.68
CA LYS A 271 9.03 2.62 39.05
C LYS A 271 9.40 2.18 40.44
N GLU A 272 10.51 1.51 40.62
CA GLU A 272 11.12 1.25 41.93
C GLU A 272 12.58 1.71 41.90
N HIS A 273 13.04 2.43 42.89
CA HIS A 273 14.41 2.90 43.03
C HIS A 273 14.97 3.62 41.77
N GLY A 274 14.10 4.31 41.00
CA GLY A 274 14.49 5.03 39.78
C GLY A 274 14.55 4.19 38.52
N LEU A 275 14.32 2.86 38.58
CA LEU A 275 14.28 1.96 37.43
C LEU A 275 12.81 1.64 37.06
N ALA A 276 12.49 1.73 35.78
CA ALA A 276 11.22 1.30 35.23
C ALA A 276 11.27 -0.20 34.89
N PHE A 277 10.23 -0.95 35.27
CA PHE A 277 10.13 -2.36 34.99
C PHE A 277 8.68 -2.74 34.66
N ILE A 278 8.54 -3.83 33.94
CA ILE A 278 7.29 -4.50 33.62
C ILE A 278 7.17 -5.68 34.56
N GLU A 279 6.06 -5.76 35.28
CA GLU A 279 5.77 -6.92 36.13
C GLU A 279 4.86 -7.89 35.39
N ILE A 280 5.35 -9.12 35.24
CA ILE A 280 4.66 -10.18 34.54
C ILE A 280 4.28 -11.25 35.56
N GLU A 281 3.00 -11.54 35.69
CA GLU A 281 2.51 -12.63 36.50
C GLU A 281 2.75 -13.96 35.76
N GLY A 282 3.47 -14.87 36.38
CA GLY A 282 3.73 -16.23 35.91
C GLY A 282 3.15 -17.26 36.85
N ASN A 283 3.12 -18.51 36.42
CA ASN A 283 2.61 -19.66 37.22
C ASN A 283 3.39 -19.89 38.54
N ILE A 284 4.58 -19.32 38.72
CA ILE A 284 5.49 -19.50 39.87
C ILE A 284 5.90 -18.13 40.45
N GLY A 285 5.01 -17.13 40.42
CA GLY A 285 5.31 -15.80 40.95
C GLY A 285 5.47 -14.71 39.87
N SER A 286 5.63 -13.46 40.31
CA SER A 286 5.84 -12.33 39.40
C SER A 286 7.32 -12.19 39.00
N ARG A 287 7.57 -11.90 37.71
CA ARG A 287 8.90 -11.61 37.16
C ARG A 287 8.97 -10.13 36.78
N LYS A 288 9.98 -9.40 37.28
CA LYS A 288 10.24 -8.01 36.92
C LYS A 288 11.21 -7.93 35.74
N ILE A 289 10.82 -7.30 34.67
CA ILE A 289 11.63 -7.11 33.47
C ILE A 289 11.95 -5.62 33.32
N PRO A 290 13.22 -5.21 33.31
CA PRO A 290 13.58 -3.83 33.05
C PRO A 290 13.07 -3.35 31.69
N THR A 291 12.37 -2.21 31.62
CA THR A 291 11.85 -1.65 30.35
C THR A 291 13.00 -1.40 29.36
N VAL A 292 14.17 -1.01 29.84
CA VAL A 292 15.37 -0.78 29.03
C VAL A 292 15.79 -2.02 28.22
N SER A 293 15.51 -3.23 28.71
CA SER A 293 15.82 -4.47 27.99
C SER A 293 14.91 -4.65 26.78
N VAL A 294 13.61 -4.35 26.95
CA VAL A 294 12.64 -4.36 25.85
C VAL A 294 12.96 -3.26 24.83
N GLU A 295 13.22 -2.04 25.31
CA GLU A 295 13.58 -0.89 24.47
C GLU A 295 14.82 -1.17 23.61
N LYS A 296 15.82 -1.85 24.19
CA LYS A 296 17.05 -2.21 23.49
C LYS A 296 16.80 -3.21 22.36
N ILE A 297 15.93 -4.21 22.57
CA ILE A 297 15.58 -5.19 21.53
C ILE A 297 14.81 -4.49 20.41
N VAL A 298 13.86 -3.62 20.74
CA VAL A 298 13.10 -2.82 19.78
C VAL A 298 14.03 -1.93 18.94
N ASP A 299 14.96 -1.20 19.58
CA ASP A 299 15.95 -0.34 18.90
C ASP A 299 16.79 -1.14 17.89
N LEU A 300 17.33 -2.28 18.30
CA LEU A 300 18.16 -3.11 17.43
C LEU A 300 17.40 -3.61 16.19
N ARG A 301 16.17 -4.09 16.37
CA ARG A 301 15.36 -4.58 15.25
C ARG A 301 14.92 -3.45 14.32
N LEU A 302 14.56 -2.31 14.85
CA LEU A 302 14.19 -1.14 14.04
C LEU A 302 15.38 -0.63 13.22
N ARG A 303 16.59 -0.56 13.82
CA ARG A 303 17.80 -0.19 13.08
C ARG A 303 18.11 -1.17 11.96
N GLU A 304 17.94 -2.45 12.19
CA GLU A 304 18.13 -3.46 11.15
C GLU A 304 17.11 -3.28 10.01
N LEU A 305 15.82 -3.13 10.33
CA LEU A 305 14.78 -2.92 9.32
C LEU A 305 15.06 -1.67 8.46
N PHE A 306 15.32 -0.54 9.10
CA PHE A 306 15.63 0.70 8.38
C PHE A 306 16.95 0.62 7.62
N GLY A 307 17.95 -0.07 8.16
CA GLY A 307 19.22 -0.35 7.49
C GLY A 307 19.05 -1.18 6.22
N LEU A 308 18.13 -2.17 6.21
CA LEU A 308 17.81 -2.94 5.01
C LEU A 308 17.16 -2.05 3.92
N ILE A 309 16.20 -1.19 4.29
CA ILE A 309 15.60 -0.24 3.34
C ILE A 309 16.66 0.72 2.79
N LEU A 310 17.48 1.30 3.68
CA LEU A 310 18.56 2.20 3.30
C LEU A 310 19.52 1.54 2.30
N SER A 311 19.93 0.29 2.55
CA SER A 311 20.83 -0.46 1.68
C SER A 311 20.23 -0.69 0.28
N GLN A 312 18.91 -0.98 0.19
CA GLN A 312 18.22 -1.14 -1.09
C GLN A 312 18.17 0.18 -1.88
N LEU A 313 17.91 1.30 -1.19
CA LEU A 313 17.89 2.63 -1.81
C LEU A 313 19.30 3.07 -2.25
N GLN A 314 20.34 2.75 -1.49
CA GLN A 314 21.73 2.98 -1.86
C GLN A 314 22.12 2.19 -3.11
N ALA A 315 21.80 0.89 -3.14
CA ALA A 315 22.11 0.02 -4.28
C ALA A 315 21.46 0.52 -5.59
N THR A 316 20.29 1.15 -5.50
CA THR A 316 19.57 1.73 -6.64
C THR A 316 19.87 3.21 -6.89
N ARG A 317 20.74 3.83 -6.09
CA ARG A 317 21.11 5.26 -6.13
C ARG A 317 19.91 6.21 -5.97
N MET A 318 18.94 5.84 -5.14
CA MET A 318 17.70 6.58 -4.96
C MET A 318 17.72 7.57 -3.79
N LEU A 319 18.75 7.55 -2.91
CA LEU A 319 18.83 8.45 -1.75
C LEU A 319 18.74 9.94 -2.08
N PRO A 320 19.34 10.46 -3.18
CA PRO A 320 19.25 11.87 -3.50
C PRO A 320 17.84 12.40 -3.79
N PHE A 321 16.84 11.51 -3.86
CA PHE A 321 15.45 11.90 -4.10
C PHE A 321 14.61 12.04 -2.81
N ILE A 322 15.25 11.98 -1.61
CA ILE A 322 14.56 12.10 -0.31
C ILE A 322 14.76 13.54 0.23
N ASP A 323 14.17 14.53 -0.44
CA ASP A 323 14.37 15.94 -0.07
C ASP A 323 13.43 16.43 1.04
N ARG A 324 12.19 15.91 1.11
CA ARG A 324 11.17 16.26 2.11
C ARG A 324 11.16 15.35 3.34
N GLY A 325 12.03 14.37 3.37
CA GLY A 325 12.16 13.49 4.51
C GLY A 325 11.42 12.17 4.39
N ILE A 326 11.09 11.60 5.53
CA ILE A 326 10.50 10.27 5.64
C ILE A 326 9.15 10.34 6.34
N VAL A 327 8.20 9.58 5.83
CA VAL A 327 6.88 9.41 6.45
C VAL A 327 6.69 7.95 6.82
N ILE A 328 6.52 7.67 8.12
CA ILE A 328 6.26 6.32 8.62
C ILE A 328 4.79 6.19 8.99
N THR A 329 4.11 5.18 8.47
CA THR A 329 2.70 4.85 8.75
C THR A 329 2.55 3.38 9.13
N GLY A 330 1.32 2.89 9.28
CA GLY A 330 1.03 1.53 9.74
C GLY A 330 1.06 1.38 11.26
N GLY A 331 0.76 0.18 11.73
CA GLY A 331 0.74 -0.13 13.16
C GLY A 331 2.10 0.03 13.85
N GLY A 332 3.18 -0.25 13.14
CA GLY A 332 4.55 -0.09 13.64
C GLY A 332 4.97 1.35 13.85
N ALA A 333 4.30 2.31 13.21
CA ALA A 333 4.54 3.75 13.43
C ALA A 333 4.16 4.22 14.85
N LEU A 334 3.42 3.40 15.59
CA LEU A 334 3.06 3.67 16.98
C LEU A 334 4.13 3.23 17.98
N LEU A 335 5.17 2.52 17.56
CA LEU A 335 6.24 2.09 18.43
C LEU A 335 6.99 3.31 19.00
N PRO A 336 7.30 3.31 20.32
CA PRO A 336 8.14 4.33 20.90
C PRO A 336 9.47 4.45 20.14
N GLN A 337 10.01 5.68 20.03
CA GLN A 337 11.31 5.97 19.43
C GLN A 337 11.45 5.61 17.93
N VAL A 338 10.41 5.08 17.25
CA VAL A 338 10.49 4.71 15.82
C VAL A 338 10.95 5.89 14.96
N ARG A 339 10.45 7.09 15.27
CA ARG A 339 10.78 8.33 14.58
C ARG A 339 12.25 8.73 14.76
N GLU A 340 12.76 8.68 15.97
CA GLU A 340 14.14 9.02 16.31
C GLU A 340 15.14 8.01 15.72
N ILE A 341 14.79 6.72 15.80
CA ILE A 341 15.62 5.64 15.25
C ILE A 341 15.70 5.76 13.73
N ALA A 342 14.57 5.94 13.04
CA ALA A 342 14.56 6.14 11.59
C ALA A 342 15.36 7.40 11.21
N GLY A 343 15.14 8.52 11.90
CA GLY A 343 15.88 9.77 11.67
C GLY A 343 17.38 9.60 11.83
N SER A 344 17.81 8.79 12.80
CA SER A 344 19.23 8.46 13.02
C SER A 344 19.83 7.56 11.93
N VAL A 345 19.05 6.60 11.39
CA VAL A 345 19.54 5.67 10.36
C VAL A 345 19.63 6.33 9.00
N PHE A 346 18.63 7.14 8.63
CA PHE A 346 18.57 7.79 7.33
C PHE A 346 19.21 9.19 7.30
N GLU A 347 19.59 9.73 8.46
CA GLU A 347 20.09 11.10 8.62
C GLU A 347 19.16 12.17 8.03
N THR A 348 17.84 11.94 8.16
CA THR A 348 16.80 12.69 7.46
C THR A 348 15.60 12.92 8.39
N PRO A 349 14.91 14.06 8.32
CA PRO A 349 13.73 14.32 9.13
C PRO A 349 12.63 13.28 8.90
N VAL A 350 11.97 12.87 9.99
CA VAL A 350 10.91 11.84 9.98
C VAL A 350 9.65 12.38 10.61
N ARG A 351 8.49 12.12 10.00
CA ARG A 351 7.17 12.33 10.61
C ARG A 351 6.35 11.04 10.61
N ILE A 352 5.38 10.98 11.51
CA ILE A 352 4.37 9.92 11.49
C ILE A 352 3.24 10.33 10.52
N GLY A 353 2.87 9.40 9.64
CA GLY A 353 1.83 9.57 8.63
C GLY A 353 0.47 9.10 9.18
N ASN A 354 -0.40 10.04 9.50
CA ASN A 354 -1.80 9.77 9.82
C ASN A 354 -2.66 9.99 8.56
N PRO A 355 -3.88 9.41 8.50
CA PRO A 355 -4.84 9.70 7.44
C PRO A 355 -5.06 11.20 7.27
N LEU A 356 -4.83 11.71 6.05
CA LEU A 356 -5.02 13.12 5.69
C LEU A 356 -6.44 13.37 5.19
N ASP A 357 -7.02 14.52 5.58
CA ASP A 357 -8.36 14.96 5.16
C ASP A 357 -9.49 13.99 5.54
N LEU A 358 -9.26 13.22 6.61
CA LEU A 358 -10.26 12.29 7.13
C LEU A 358 -11.48 13.06 7.64
N SER A 359 -12.64 12.81 7.03
CA SER A 359 -13.92 13.34 7.45
C SER A 359 -14.95 12.22 7.64
N GLY A 360 -16.04 12.50 8.33
CA GLY A 360 -17.14 11.56 8.54
C GLY A 360 -17.40 11.24 10.02
N SER A 361 -18.25 10.24 10.22
CA SER A 361 -18.77 9.89 11.55
C SER A 361 -17.76 9.14 12.43
N VAL A 362 -16.66 8.64 11.88
CA VAL A 362 -15.72 7.76 12.56
C VAL A 362 -14.46 8.52 12.95
N THR A 363 -14.42 9.00 14.20
CA THR A 363 -13.30 9.80 14.73
C THR A 363 -12.06 8.97 15.12
N ASN A 364 -12.22 7.67 15.30
CA ASN A 364 -11.16 6.78 15.82
C ASN A 364 -10.11 6.39 14.74
N LEU A 365 -10.31 6.78 13.48
CA LEU A 365 -9.44 6.42 12.37
C LEU A 365 -8.25 7.36 12.14
N LYS A 366 -8.03 8.34 13.03
CA LYS A 366 -6.90 9.29 12.93
C LYS A 366 -5.53 8.69 13.31
N SER A 367 -5.44 7.39 13.49
CA SER A 367 -4.20 6.68 13.81
C SER A 367 -3.47 6.24 12.54
N PRO A 368 -2.12 6.20 12.53
CA PRO A 368 -1.35 5.73 11.39
C PRO A 368 -1.69 4.29 10.99
N ARG A 369 -2.20 3.46 11.91
CA ARG A 369 -2.65 2.08 11.61
C ARG A 369 -3.78 1.99 10.59
N TYR A 370 -4.44 3.11 10.28
CA TYR A 370 -5.51 3.19 9.28
C TYR A 370 -5.10 3.96 8.01
N GLY A 371 -3.85 4.41 7.95
CA GLY A 371 -3.33 5.18 6.81
C GLY A 371 -3.51 4.48 5.48
N MET A 372 -3.23 3.17 5.43
CA MET A 372 -3.32 2.36 4.23
C MET A 372 -4.78 2.14 3.80
N VAL A 373 -5.66 1.66 4.68
CA VAL A 373 -7.05 1.36 4.32
C VAL A 373 -7.84 2.63 3.97
N PHE A 374 -7.57 3.77 4.63
CA PHE A 374 -8.13 5.06 4.24
C PHE A 374 -7.59 5.53 2.89
N GLY A 375 -6.29 5.35 2.68
CA GLY A 375 -5.66 5.66 1.39
C GLY A 375 -6.20 4.83 0.24
N LEU A 376 -6.65 3.60 0.51
CA LEU A 376 -7.31 2.76 -0.49
C LEU A 376 -8.64 3.39 -0.95
N LEU A 377 -9.41 4.02 -0.07
CA LEU A 377 -10.60 4.82 -0.45
C LEU A 377 -10.21 6.02 -1.34
N LYS A 378 -9.13 6.75 -0.98
CA LYS A 378 -8.63 7.89 -1.79
C LYS A 378 -8.14 7.43 -3.15
N HIS A 379 -7.44 6.32 -3.22
CA HIS A 379 -6.98 5.71 -4.47
C HIS A 379 -8.16 5.31 -5.36
N ALA A 380 -9.18 4.68 -4.79
CA ALA A 380 -10.40 4.27 -5.48
C ALA A 380 -11.17 5.47 -6.07
N ASP A 381 -11.29 6.56 -5.33
CA ASP A 381 -11.95 7.78 -5.85
C ASP A 381 -11.14 8.42 -6.99
N ARG A 382 -9.80 8.45 -6.89
CA ARG A 382 -8.93 8.93 -7.98
C ARG A 382 -9.09 8.06 -9.23
N ASP A 383 -9.06 6.73 -9.09
CA ASP A 383 -9.29 5.80 -10.20
C ASP A 383 -10.65 6.01 -10.85
N ARG A 384 -11.70 6.21 -10.05
CA ARG A 384 -13.03 6.57 -10.55
C ARG A 384 -13.04 7.88 -11.35
N GLN A 385 -12.41 8.93 -10.84
CA GLN A 385 -12.35 10.22 -11.51
C GLN A 385 -11.67 10.08 -12.88
N ILE A 386 -10.57 9.33 -12.95
CA ILE A 386 -9.87 9.01 -14.19
C ILE A 386 -10.80 8.24 -15.16
N ARG A 387 -11.55 7.25 -14.67
CA ARG A 387 -12.51 6.49 -15.49
C ARG A 387 -13.68 7.34 -16.01
N LYS A 388 -14.14 8.35 -15.25
CA LYS A 388 -15.23 9.25 -15.64
C LYS A 388 -14.81 10.32 -16.64
N SER A 389 -13.56 10.75 -16.61
CA SER A 389 -13.02 11.75 -17.54
C SER A 389 -13.00 11.26 -19.00
N GLY A 390 -13.41 10.02 -19.24
CA GLY A 390 -13.64 9.45 -20.58
C GLY A 390 -12.40 8.88 -21.24
N PRO A 391 -12.51 8.40 -22.50
CA PRO A 391 -11.38 7.89 -23.28
C PRO A 391 -10.35 9.00 -23.63
N GLU A 392 -10.63 10.23 -23.27
CA GLU A 392 -9.87 11.44 -23.60
C GLU A 392 -8.87 11.85 -22.51
N GLY A 393 -8.87 11.22 -21.31
CA GLY A 393 -7.88 11.50 -20.26
C GLY A 393 -6.64 10.60 -20.37
N PRO A 394 -5.40 11.14 -20.23
CA PRO A 394 -4.16 10.39 -20.43
C PRO A 394 -4.05 9.12 -19.57
N SER A 395 -4.49 9.18 -18.33
CA SER A 395 -4.39 8.06 -17.38
C SER A 395 -5.57 7.08 -17.43
N GLY A 396 -6.77 7.54 -17.81
CA GLY A 396 -7.99 6.71 -17.81
C GLY A 396 -8.02 5.63 -18.90
N ALA A 397 -7.39 5.88 -20.04
CA ALA A 397 -7.33 4.95 -21.15
C ALA A 397 -6.38 3.78 -20.89
N ILE A 398 -5.34 3.98 -20.08
CA ILE A 398 -4.31 2.98 -19.79
C ILE A 398 -4.85 1.94 -18.83
N ILE A 399 -5.48 2.35 -17.74
CA ILE A 399 -6.04 1.46 -16.71
C ILE A 399 -7.16 0.57 -17.30
N LYS A 400 -8.09 1.14 -18.10
CA LYS A 400 -9.16 0.36 -18.74
C LYS A 400 -8.68 -0.69 -19.76
N ASN A 401 -7.58 -0.43 -20.46
CA ASN A 401 -7.12 -1.31 -21.51
C ASN A 401 -6.13 -2.38 -21.02
N ILE A 402 -5.36 -2.12 -19.96
CA ILE A 402 -4.42 -3.10 -19.38
C ILE A 402 -5.21 -4.19 -18.67
N ASP A 403 -6.16 -3.86 -17.80
CA ASP A 403 -6.95 -4.85 -17.05
C ASP A 403 -7.82 -5.73 -17.96
N ARG A 404 -8.50 -5.16 -18.97
CA ARG A 404 -9.38 -5.95 -19.85
C ARG A 404 -8.62 -6.75 -20.91
N LYS A 405 -7.53 -6.25 -21.49
CA LYS A 405 -6.80 -6.96 -22.54
C LYS A 405 -5.81 -7.99 -22.01
N LEU A 406 -5.21 -7.78 -20.82
CA LEU A 406 -4.38 -8.80 -20.19
C LEU A 406 -5.21 -9.99 -19.69
N ILE A 407 -6.41 -9.73 -19.14
CA ILE A 407 -7.34 -10.78 -18.72
C ILE A 407 -7.95 -11.48 -19.97
N SER A 408 -8.29 -10.75 -21.05
CA SER A 408 -8.80 -11.34 -22.28
C SER A 408 -7.70 -12.05 -23.08
N ALA A 409 -6.50 -11.47 -23.21
CA ALA A 409 -5.39 -12.11 -23.92
C ALA A 409 -4.94 -13.41 -23.24
N SER A 410 -4.98 -13.50 -21.91
CA SER A 410 -4.69 -14.76 -21.21
C SER A 410 -5.77 -15.81 -21.41
N ARG A 411 -7.05 -15.43 -21.52
CA ARG A 411 -8.16 -16.35 -21.83
C ARG A 411 -8.14 -16.80 -23.28
N ASP A 412 -7.82 -15.91 -24.20
CA ASP A 412 -7.77 -16.23 -25.64
C ASP A 412 -6.54 -17.06 -25.99
N THR A 413 -5.40 -16.83 -25.33
CA THR A 413 -4.19 -17.67 -25.48
C THR A 413 -4.40 -19.06 -24.88
N MET A 414 -5.08 -19.17 -23.73
CA MET A 414 -5.44 -20.47 -23.16
C MET A 414 -6.49 -21.22 -23.99
N ARG A 415 -7.42 -20.50 -24.60
CA ARG A 415 -8.40 -21.10 -25.51
C ARG A 415 -7.77 -21.58 -26.81
N TRP A 416 -6.81 -20.83 -27.35
CA TRP A 416 -6.02 -21.21 -28.51
C TRP A 416 -5.12 -22.43 -28.23
N LEU A 417 -4.42 -22.45 -27.08
CA LEU A 417 -3.61 -23.59 -26.61
C LEU A 417 -4.46 -24.87 -26.41
N LYS A 418 -5.65 -24.76 -25.82
CA LYS A 418 -6.57 -25.90 -25.67
C LYS A 418 -7.09 -26.44 -27.02
N ASN A 419 -7.21 -25.58 -28.03
CA ASN A 419 -7.62 -25.99 -29.37
C ASN A 419 -6.45 -26.53 -30.20
N ALA A 420 -5.21 -26.12 -29.94
CA ALA A 420 -4.00 -26.59 -30.60
C ALA A 420 -3.50 -27.96 -30.09
N ILE A 421 -3.94 -28.38 -28.89
CA ILE A 421 -3.57 -29.69 -28.29
C ILE A 421 -4.60 -30.81 -28.64
N LYS A 422 -5.65 -30.48 -29.40
CA LYS A 422 -6.63 -31.45 -29.87
C LYS A 422 -6.34 -31.86 -31.32
N PHE A 423 -5.12 -32.37 -31.58
CA PHE A 423 -4.78 -33.19 -32.71
C PHE A 423 -3.81 -34.29 -32.27
#